data_7cc4dd2b0a4b70f673b52b6c162bdd66
#
_entry.id   7cc4dd2b0a4b70f673b52b6c162bdd66
#
_cell.length_a   1.000
_cell.length_b   1.000
_cell.length_c   1.000
_cell.angle_alpha   90.00
_cell.angle_beta   90.00
_cell.angle_gamma   90.00
#
_symmetry.space_group_name_H-M   'P 1'
#
loop_
_entity.id
_entity.type
_entity.pdbx_description
1 polymer ?
#
loop_
_entity_poly.entity_id
_entity_poly.type
_entity_poly.pdbx_seq_one_letter_code
_entity_poly.pdbx_strand_id
1 'polypeptide(L)'
;MPDNTIRSNSDVVLIGAGIMSATLGVILKELQPDIKIEIYERLDVAAAESSDAWNNAGTGHSAFCELNYTPEKADGSVDPKKAISIAEAFEVSRQFWSYLVQQNKVPSPENFIKSVPHMSFVWGEKNVKYLQTRFEALQKNPLFSEMLFSTDFEQLKQWMPLVMEGREPDEKLAATTMAIGTDVNFGALTRSMFNYLEKLDGVSLYFNHEVRKLKQLENKSWRIKITDLGSGEKRKAYTKFVFIGAGGGSLPLLEKANVPEGDGYGGFPVSGQWLKCTNPEVIAKHQAKVYGKASVGAPPMSVPHIDTRVIDGEKALLFGPFAGFSTRFLKNGSYLDLPLSIKANNLIPMLSAGYNNIPLTKYLIEQVRQSPKDRIKALREYLPTARSKDWVLEKAGQRVQVIKKGENGGGVLEFGTEVINTQDGTLAVLLGASPGASTAVSIMVDLIGRCFKEQINTPEWEAKLKNMIPSYKQTLNDKPELLEQIRKQTAEVLKLNRN
;
A
#
# COMPACT_ATOMS: atom_id res chain seq x y z
N MET A 1 -5.95 -45.24 -10.84
CA MET A 1 -5.01 -44.48 -11.68
C MET A 1 -3.89 -43.99 -10.78
N PRO A 2 -2.62 -44.11 -11.16
CA PRO A 2 -1.54 -43.58 -10.35
C PRO A 2 -1.73 -42.07 -10.15
N ASP A 3 -1.53 -41.59 -8.90
CA ASP A 3 -1.59 -40.17 -8.54
C ASP A 3 -0.39 -39.45 -9.17
N ASN A 4 -0.52 -39.01 -10.41
CA ASN A 4 0.51 -38.28 -11.18
C ASN A 4 0.75 -36.85 -10.65
N THR A 5 0.37 -36.56 -9.41
CA THR A 5 0.53 -35.24 -8.81
C THR A 5 2.01 -34.96 -8.54
N ILE A 6 2.55 -33.90 -9.12
CA ILE A 6 3.89 -33.39 -8.81
C ILE A 6 3.95 -33.04 -7.33
N ARG A 7 5.02 -33.45 -6.64
CA ARG A 7 5.26 -33.13 -5.22
C ARG A 7 6.54 -32.32 -5.09
N SER A 8 6.47 -31.25 -4.30
CA SER A 8 7.63 -30.43 -3.94
C SER A 8 7.71 -30.22 -2.42
N ASN A 9 8.92 -29.94 -1.94
CA ASN A 9 9.18 -29.62 -0.53
C ASN A 9 10.00 -28.32 -0.47
N SER A 10 9.52 -27.35 0.29
CA SER A 10 10.20 -26.08 0.53
C SER A 10 10.14 -25.71 2.03
N ASP A 11 10.93 -24.75 2.44
CA ASP A 11 10.84 -24.21 3.80
C ASP A 11 9.72 -23.18 3.87
N VAL A 12 9.53 -22.40 2.81
CA VAL A 12 8.56 -21.31 2.71
C VAL A 12 7.77 -21.40 1.43
N VAL A 13 6.46 -21.19 1.50
CA VAL A 13 5.60 -20.92 0.36
C VAL A 13 5.02 -19.52 0.47
N LEU A 14 5.21 -18.72 -0.58
CA LEU A 14 4.60 -17.40 -0.73
C LEU A 14 3.45 -17.49 -1.75
N ILE A 15 2.26 -17.05 -1.38
CA ILE A 15 1.07 -17.08 -2.25
C ILE A 15 0.74 -15.68 -2.69
N GLY A 16 0.85 -15.43 -4.00
CA GLY A 16 0.74 -14.13 -4.66
C GLY A 16 2.11 -13.48 -4.92
N ALA A 17 2.31 -12.94 -6.12
CA ALA A 17 3.53 -12.27 -6.54
C ALA A 17 3.40 -10.73 -6.46
N GLY A 18 2.91 -10.20 -5.35
CA GLY A 18 2.86 -8.78 -5.02
C GLY A 18 4.08 -8.30 -4.24
N ILE A 19 4.12 -6.98 -3.96
CA ILE A 19 5.22 -6.30 -3.25
C ILE A 19 5.55 -6.94 -1.89
N MET A 20 4.55 -7.44 -1.16
CA MET A 20 4.74 -8.05 0.16
C MET A 20 5.50 -9.37 0.06
N SER A 21 5.08 -10.26 -0.85
CA SER A 21 5.78 -11.52 -1.09
C SER A 21 7.20 -11.30 -1.62
N ALA A 22 7.38 -10.34 -2.53
CA ALA A 22 8.71 -9.98 -3.03
C ALA A 22 9.62 -9.49 -1.88
N THR A 23 9.13 -8.56 -1.05
CA THR A 23 9.87 -8.03 0.09
C THR A 23 10.22 -9.13 1.10
N LEU A 24 9.24 -9.96 1.48
CA LEU A 24 9.47 -11.06 2.43
C LEU A 24 10.47 -12.08 1.87
N GLY A 25 10.30 -12.47 0.62
CA GLY A 25 11.18 -13.44 -0.04
C GLY A 25 12.63 -12.97 -0.09
N VAL A 26 12.86 -11.69 -0.44
CA VAL A 26 14.21 -11.11 -0.47
C VAL A 26 14.79 -11.05 0.94
N ILE A 27 14.05 -10.54 1.93
CA ILE A 27 14.56 -10.46 3.32
C ILE A 27 14.92 -11.87 3.83
N LEU A 28 14.07 -12.87 3.62
CA LEU A 28 14.34 -14.24 4.06
C LEU A 28 15.60 -14.83 3.39
N LYS A 29 15.79 -14.59 2.09
CA LYS A 29 16.99 -15.05 1.38
C LYS A 29 18.27 -14.33 1.84
N GLU A 30 18.18 -13.05 2.21
CA GLU A 30 19.30 -12.33 2.82
C GLU A 30 19.64 -12.86 4.22
N LEU A 31 18.63 -13.16 5.02
CA LEU A 31 18.80 -13.70 6.37
C LEU A 31 19.32 -15.12 6.33
N GLN A 32 18.79 -15.97 5.49
CA GLN A 32 19.12 -17.39 5.37
C GLN A 32 19.26 -17.79 3.88
N PRO A 33 20.47 -17.71 3.30
CA PRO A 33 20.69 -17.97 1.87
C PRO A 33 20.24 -19.35 1.39
N ASP A 34 20.31 -20.37 2.22
CA ASP A 34 19.95 -21.74 1.87
C ASP A 34 18.45 -22.04 1.98
N ILE A 35 17.64 -21.08 2.46
CA ILE A 35 16.18 -21.29 2.61
C ILE A 35 15.54 -21.54 1.24
N LYS A 36 14.70 -22.58 1.17
CA LYS A 36 13.97 -22.93 -0.06
C LYS A 36 12.62 -22.25 -0.08
N ILE A 37 12.36 -21.45 -1.13
CA ILE A 37 11.14 -20.66 -1.30
C ILE A 37 10.44 -21.05 -2.59
N GLU A 38 9.16 -21.42 -2.51
CA GLU A 38 8.28 -21.55 -3.66
C GLU A 38 7.25 -20.41 -3.65
N ILE A 39 7.05 -19.79 -4.80
CA ILE A 39 6.13 -18.67 -4.99
C ILE A 39 5.08 -19.06 -6.03
N TYR A 40 3.81 -18.92 -5.68
CA TYR A 40 2.69 -19.26 -6.57
C TYR A 40 1.85 -18.03 -6.88
N GLU A 41 1.81 -17.65 -8.15
CA GLU A 41 1.00 -16.55 -8.68
C GLU A 41 -0.04 -17.09 -9.66
N ARG A 42 -1.29 -16.65 -9.47
CA ARG A 42 -2.40 -17.06 -10.32
C ARG A 42 -2.36 -16.44 -11.72
N LEU A 43 -1.81 -15.24 -11.83
CA LEU A 43 -1.67 -14.52 -13.10
C LEU A 43 -0.37 -14.92 -13.82
N ASP A 44 -0.22 -14.46 -15.03
CA ASP A 44 0.91 -14.74 -15.91
C ASP A 44 2.13 -13.86 -15.64
N VAL A 45 1.99 -12.85 -14.78
CA VAL A 45 3.04 -11.88 -14.46
C VAL A 45 2.97 -11.39 -13.01
N ALA A 46 4.12 -11.07 -12.43
CA ALA A 46 4.22 -10.46 -11.10
C ALA A 46 3.69 -9.01 -11.10
N ALA A 47 3.15 -8.59 -9.96
CA ALA A 47 2.67 -7.23 -9.70
C ALA A 47 1.51 -6.77 -10.60
N ALA A 48 0.66 -7.68 -11.09
CA ALA A 48 -0.44 -7.35 -12.01
C ALA A 48 -1.72 -6.82 -11.34
N GLU A 49 -1.84 -6.93 -10.01
CA GLU A 49 -2.99 -6.44 -9.24
C GLU A 49 -2.65 -5.15 -8.48
N SER A 50 -2.79 -5.10 -7.16
CA SER A 50 -2.61 -3.88 -6.35
C SER A 50 -1.21 -3.25 -6.47
N SER A 51 -0.18 -4.03 -6.76
CA SER A 51 1.19 -3.54 -6.94
C SER A 51 1.46 -2.94 -8.32
N ASP A 52 0.58 -3.15 -9.31
CA ASP A 52 0.73 -2.54 -10.63
C ASP A 52 0.77 -1.01 -10.53
N ALA A 53 1.60 -0.39 -11.38
CA ALA A 53 1.87 1.04 -11.34
C ALA A 53 0.61 1.91 -11.54
N TRP A 54 -0.38 1.45 -12.31
CA TRP A 54 -1.63 2.17 -12.59
C TRP A 54 -2.76 1.81 -11.62
N ASN A 55 -2.60 0.77 -10.81
CA ASN A 55 -3.59 0.34 -9.83
C ASN A 55 -3.47 1.05 -8.47
N ASN A 56 -2.47 1.94 -8.31
CA ASN A 56 -2.24 2.73 -7.10
C ASN A 56 -1.71 4.14 -7.46
N ALA A 57 -1.71 5.04 -6.48
CA ALA A 57 -1.22 6.41 -6.65
C ALA A 57 0.31 6.52 -6.68
N GLY A 58 1.04 5.46 -6.40
CA GLY A 58 2.51 5.47 -6.33
C GLY A 58 3.10 6.42 -5.31
N THR A 59 2.32 6.86 -4.34
CA THR A 59 2.82 7.76 -3.30
C THR A 59 3.76 7.00 -2.38
N GLY A 60 4.99 7.47 -2.27
CA GLY A 60 5.89 7.04 -1.20
C GLY A 60 5.36 7.59 0.11
N HIS A 61 4.39 6.87 0.71
CA HIS A 61 3.63 7.32 1.88
C HIS A 61 4.53 7.57 3.08
N SER A 62 4.98 8.80 3.23
CA SER A 62 5.75 9.36 4.34
C SER A 62 4.92 10.28 5.22
N ALA A 63 3.60 10.23 5.07
CA ALA A 63 2.60 11.04 5.79
C ALA A 63 2.75 12.56 5.60
N PHE A 64 3.45 12.98 4.57
CA PHE A 64 3.69 14.41 4.33
C PHE A 64 2.43 15.13 3.86
N CYS A 65 1.63 14.50 3.02
CA CYS A 65 0.45 15.12 2.39
C CYS A 65 -0.90 14.55 2.86
N GLU A 66 -0.96 13.37 3.48
CA GLU A 66 -2.23 12.72 3.85
C GLU A 66 -2.80 13.29 5.15
N LEU A 67 -3.87 14.04 5.03
CA LEU A 67 -4.51 14.71 6.18
C LEU A 67 -5.23 13.73 7.13
N ASN A 68 -5.62 12.54 6.64
CA ASN A 68 -6.30 11.53 7.46
C ASN A 68 -5.43 10.86 8.51
N TYR A 69 -4.11 11.05 8.44
CA TYR A 69 -3.18 10.50 9.43
C TYR A 69 -3.03 11.42 10.65
N THR A 70 -3.68 12.58 10.61
CA THR A 70 -3.66 13.59 11.68
C THR A 70 -5.08 14.04 11.99
N PRO A 71 -5.94 13.17 12.57
CA PRO A 71 -7.33 13.52 12.87
C PRO A 71 -7.41 14.69 13.85
N GLU A 72 -8.35 15.58 13.57
CA GLU A 72 -8.70 16.70 14.46
C GLU A 72 -9.49 16.17 15.66
N LYS A 73 -9.07 16.54 16.86
CA LYS A 73 -9.76 16.22 18.10
C LYS A 73 -10.85 17.24 18.40
N ALA A 74 -11.71 16.95 19.40
CA ALA A 74 -12.80 17.83 19.81
C ALA A 74 -12.33 19.21 20.32
N ASP A 75 -11.11 19.30 20.83
CA ASP A 75 -10.48 20.55 21.32
C ASP A 75 -9.78 21.34 20.18
N GLY A 76 -9.87 20.87 18.94
CA GLY A 76 -9.23 21.47 17.77
C GLY A 76 -7.74 21.13 17.61
N SER A 77 -7.14 20.38 18.52
CA SER A 77 -5.79 19.83 18.35
C SER A 77 -5.80 18.67 17.37
N VAL A 78 -4.61 18.25 16.88
CA VAL A 78 -4.47 17.08 16.02
C VAL A 78 -3.64 15.99 16.70
N ASP A 79 -3.87 14.73 16.34
CA ASP A 79 -3.04 13.60 16.78
C ASP A 79 -2.02 13.22 15.68
N PRO A 80 -0.71 13.47 15.89
CA PRO A 80 0.31 13.18 14.88
C PRO A 80 0.84 11.75 14.92
N LYS A 81 0.47 10.91 15.88
CA LYS A 81 1.08 9.61 16.14
C LYS A 81 1.09 8.69 14.91
N LYS A 82 -0.05 8.60 14.21
CA LYS A 82 -0.17 7.76 13.02
C LYS A 82 0.71 8.28 11.88
N ALA A 83 0.79 9.59 11.69
CA ALA A 83 1.65 10.20 10.68
C ALA A 83 3.13 9.91 10.96
N ILE A 84 3.57 10.06 12.21
CA ILE A 84 4.95 9.75 12.64
C ILE A 84 5.29 8.28 12.38
N SER A 85 4.43 7.35 12.81
CA SER A 85 4.66 5.91 12.61
C SER A 85 4.77 5.53 11.12
N ILE A 86 3.94 6.11 10.25
CA ILE A 86 3.99 5.85 8.81
C ILE A 86 5.25 6.45 8.19
N ALA A 87 5.65 7.65 8.61
CA ALA A 87 6.88 8.28 8.14
C ALA A 87 8.11 7.43 8.49
N GLU A 88 8.23 6.95 9.73
CA GLU A 88 9.30 6.04 10.14
C GLU A 88 9.31 4.75 9.31
N ALA A 89 8.14 4.14 9.13
CA ALA A 89 8.03 2.90 8.35
C ALA A 89 8.44 3.09 6.88
N PHE A 90 8.21 4.26 6.31
CA PHE A 90 8.68 4.59 4.97
C PHE A 90 10.21 4.80 4.92
N GLU A 91 10.80 5.45 5.92
CA GLU A 91 12.28 5.57 6.02
C GLU A 91 12.95 4.18 6.12
N VAL A 92 12.31 3.22 6.81
CA VAL A 92 12.76 1.81 6.83
C VAL A 92 12.73 1.21 5.43
N SER A 93 11.69 1.45 4.65
CA SER A 93 11.59 0.97 3.27
C SER A 93 12.65 1.59 2.37
N ARG A 94 12.94 2.89 2.50
CA ARG A 94 14.01 3.58 1.76
C ARG A 94 15.38 2.98 2.05
N GLN A 95 15.69 2.64 3.32
CA GLN A 95 16.93 2.00 3.71
C GLN A 95 17.10 0.64 3.02
N PHE A 96 16.08 -0.20 3.07
CA PHE A 96 16.11 -1.51 2.45
C PHE A 96 16.25 -1.41 0.91
N TRP A 97 15.51 -0.52 0.26
CA TRP A 97 15.65 -0.31 -1.19
C TRP A 97 17.04 0.22 -1.57
N SER A 98 17.62 1.10 -0.75
CA SER A 98 19.00 1.56 -0.92
C SER A 98 19.99 0.41 -0.81
N TYR A 99 19.83 -0.48 0.17
CA TYR A 99 20.62 -1.70 0.29
C TYR A 99 20.55 -2.55 -0.99
N LEU A 100 19.35 -2.78 -1.52
CA LEU A 100 19.17 -3.57 -2.74
C LEU A 100 19.89 -2.95 -3.95
N VAL A 101 19.84 -1.63 -4.09
CA VAL A 101 20.53 -0.89 -5.16
C VAL A 101 22.04 -0.99 -4.99
N GLN A 102 22.56 -0.71 -3.79
CA GLN A 102 24.01 -0.78 -3.49
C GLN A 102 24.60 -2.18 -3.72
N GLN A 103 23.82 -3.22 -3.45
CA GLN A 103 24.21 -4.61 -3.65
C GLN A 103 23.93 -5.11 -5.09
N ASN A 104 23.54 -4.23 -6.02
CA ASN A 104 23.18 -4.58 -7.41
C ASN A 104 22.10 -5.69 -7.53
N LYS A 105 21.19 -5.79 -6.54
CA LYS A 105 20.11 -6.78 -6.50
C LYS A 105 18.86 -6.32 -7.27
N VAL A 106 18.70 -5.01 -7.40
CA VAL A 106 17.69 -4.36 -8.23
C VAL A 106 18.37 -3.36 -9.18
N PRO A 107 17.75 -3.04 -10.33
CA PRO A 107 18.33 -2.11 -11.30
C PRO A 107 18.39 -0.68 -10.74
N SER A 108 18.83 0.28 -11.57
CA SER A 108 18.89 1.70 -11.25
C SER A 108 17.62 2.20 -10.56
N PRO A 109 17.74 2.94 -9.44
CA PRO A 109 16.58 3.39 -8.65
C PRO A 109 15.62 4.26 -9.47
N GLU A 110 16.10 4.93 -10.49
CA GLU A 110 15.30 5.74 -11.40
C GLU A 110 14.18 4.97 -12.11
N ASN A 111 14.25 3.63 -12.16
CA ASN A 111 13.21 2.78 -12.73
C ASN A 111 12.00 2.62 -11.81
N PHE A 112 12.16 2.88 -10.50
CA PHE A 112 11.07 2.64 -9.55
C PHE A 112 10.79 3.77 -8.56
N ILE A 113 11.71 4.73 -8.35
CA ILE A 113 11.49 5.85 -7.42
C ILE A 113 11.98 7.15 -8.02
N LYS A 114 11.21 8.22 -7.82
CA LYS A 114 11.52 9.58 -8.28
C LYS A 114 11.19 10.59 -7.19
N SER A 115 11.95 11.69 -7.12
CA SER A 115 11.59 12.84 -6.30
C SER A 115 10.36 13.53 -6.89
N VAL A 116 9.32 13.63 -6.10
CA VAL A 116 8.09 14.37 -6.41
C VAL A 116 7.62 15.01 -5.10
N PRO A 117 7.58 16.33 -4.97
CA PRO A 117 7.14 17.00 -3.75
C PRO A 117 5.75 16.56 -3.31
N HIS A 118 5.56 16.41 -2.00
CA HIS A 118 4.26 16.10 -1.40
C HIS A 118 3.69 17.35 -0.77
N MET A 119 2.42 17.65 -1.08
CA MET A 119 1.73 18.85 -0.61
C MET A 119 0.35 18.48 -0.07
N SER A 120 -0.06 19.16 1.00
CA SER A 120 -1.47 19.20 1.38
C SER A 120 -2.03 20.53 0.95
N PHE A 121 -3.24 20.57 0.40
CA PHE A 121 -3.90 21.78 -0.03
C PHE A 121 -5.34 21.83 0.47
N VAL A 122 -5.73 22.94 1.03
CA VAL A 122 -7.08 23.16 1.57
C VAL A 122 -7.58 24.55 1.26
N TRP A 123 -8.92 24.69 1.26
CA TRP A 123 -9.62 25.98 1.15
C TRP A 123 -10.72 26.12 2.19
N GLY A 124 -11.09 27.37 2.46
CA GLY A 124 -12.03 27.74 3.50
C GLY A 124 -11.39 27.87 4.89
N GLU A 125 -11.83 28.86 5.64
CA GLU A 125 -11.22 29.31 6.90
C GLU A 125 -11.00 28.18 7.93
N LYS A 126 -12.01 27.32 8.12
CA LYS A 126 -11.91 26.17 9.03
C LYS A 126 -10.81 25.20 8.62
N ASN A 127 -10.68 24.90 7.33
CA ASN A 127 -9.68 23.97 6.83
C ASN A 127 -8.27 24.58 6.86
N VAL A 128 -8.15 25.87 6.60
CA VAL A 128 -6.88 26.62 6.74
C VAL A 128 -6.39 26.54 8.18
N LYS A 129 -7.26 26.81 9.17
CA LYS A 129 -6.92 26.68 10.60
C LYS A 129 -6.49 25.25 10.94
N TYR A 130 -7.22 24.24 10.49
CA TYR A 130 -6.84 22.85 10.70
C TYR A 130 -5.46 22.53 10.12
N LEU A 131 -5.16 22.95 8.86
CA LEU A 131 -3.88 22.67 8.22
C LEU A 131 -2.73 23.35 8.96
N GLN A 132 -2.92 24.56 9.46
CA GLN A 132 -1.96 25.26 10.28
C GLN A 132 -1.69 24.51 11.60
N THR A 133 -2.74 24.10 12.32
CA THR A 133 -2.60 23.31 13.56
C THR A 133 -1.85 21.99 13.30
N ARG A 134 -2.15 21.34 12.17
CA ARG A 134 -1.43 20.12 11.73
C ARG A 134 0.05 20.39 11.49
N PHE A 135 0.36 21.46 10.77
CA PHE A 135 1.74 21.86 10.50
C PHE A 135 2.52 22.09 11.80
N GLU A 136 1.98 22.91 12.71
CA GLU A 136 2.60 23.22 14.00
C GLU A 136 2.83 21.97 14.87
N ALA A 137 1.94 20.98 14.79
CA ALA A 137 2.06 19.74 15.54
C ALA A 137 3.14 18.82 14.92
N LEU A 138 3.19 18.70 13.59
CA LEU A 138 4.12 17.82 12.89
C LEU A 138 5.55 18.37 12.88
N GLN A 139 5.73 19.68 12.68
CA GLN A 139 7.04 20.31 12.58
C GLN A 139 7.91 20.13 13.83
N LYS A 140 7.31 19.83 14.98
CA LYS A 140 8.03 19.51 16.23
C LYS A 140 8.77 18.18 16.17
N ASN A 141 8.43 17.32 15.20
CA ASN A 141 9.07 16.02 15.03
C ASN A 141 10.14 16.08 13.92
N PRO A 142 11.35 15.55 14.12
CA PRO A 142 12.42 15.57 13.13
C PRO A 142 12.04 15.07 11.74
N LEU A 143 11.13 14.09 11.67
CA LEU A 143 10.64 13.52 10.39
C LEU A 143 9.95 14.56 9.49
N PHE A 144 9.44 15.66 10.07
CA PHE A 144 8.68 16.71 9.38
C PHE A 144 9.33 18.10 9.50
N SER A 145 10.56 18.20 10.01
CA SER A 145 11.24 19.49 10.26
C SER A 145 11.40 20.37 9.02
N GLU A 146 11.51 19.75 7.84
CA GLU A 146 11.61 20.44 6.55
C GLU A 146 10.26 20.85 5.93
N MET A 147 9.14 20.57 6.63
CA MET A 147 7.81 20.94 6.13
C MET A 147 7.66 22.47 6.14
N LEU A 148 7.16 23.01 5.05
CA LEU A 148 6.80 24.42 4.92
C LEU A 148 5.28 24.58 4.88
N PHE A 149 4.79 25.71 5.37
CA PHE A 149 3.39 26.11 5.35
C PHE A 149 3.26 27.50 4.74
N SER A 150 2.23 27.72 3.91
CA SER A 150 1.92 29.07 3.39
C SER A 150 0.43 29.26 3.19
N THR A 151 0.00 30.51 3.34
CA THR A 151 -1.28 31.07 2.91
C THR A 151 -1.10 32.15 1.86
N ASP A 152 0.15 32.45 1.47
CA ASP A 152 0.47 33.47 0.49
C ASP A 152 0.15 32.98 -0.92
N PHE A 153 -0.68 33.72 -1.66
CA PHE A 153 -1.21 33.34 -2.96
C PHE A 153 -0.10 33.12 -3.99
N GLU A 154 0.89 34.00 -4.05
CA GLU A 154 1.98 33.90 -5.03
C GLU A 154 2.92 32.75 -4.69
N GLN A 155 3.16 32.47 -3.40
CA GLN A 155 3.91 31.31 -2.97
C GLN A 155 3.20 30.00 -3.33
N LEU A 156 1.87 29.91 -3.13
CA LEU A 156 1.07 28.76 -3.51
C LEU A 156 1.09 28.53 -5.02
N LYS A 157 1.05 29.61 -5.80
CA LYS A 157 1.13 29.58 -7.25
C LYS A 157 2.50 29.07 -7.75
N GLN A 158 3.58 29.39 -7.05
CA GLN A 158 4.91 28.83 -7.32
C GLN A 158 4.97 27.34 -7.02
N TRP A 159 4.39 26.89 -5.91
CA TRP A 159 4.42 25.49 -5.51
C TRP A 159 3.56 24.60 -6.40
N MET A 160 2.37 25.05 -6.79
CA MET A 160 1.39 24.26 -7.54
C MET A 160 0.64 25.07 -8.60
N PRO A 161 1.34 25.50 -9.68
CA PRO A 161 0.78 26.40 -10.66
C PRO A 161 -0.57 25.95 -11.24
N LEU A 162 -0.70 24.65 -11.59
CA LEU A 162 -1.92 24.08 -12.16
C LEU A 162 -3.12 24.15 -11.19
N VAL A 163 -2.89 23.92 -9.89
CA VAL A 163 -3.92 23.96 -8.85
C VAL A 163 -4.40 25.39 -8.60
N MET A 164 -3.49 26.35 -8.76
CA MET A 164 -3.76 27.76 -8.53
C MET A 164 -4.30 28.51 -9.77
N GLU A 165 -4.25 27.87 -10.95
CA GLU A 165 -4.75 28.48 -12.19
C GLU A 165 -6.27 28.70 -12.13
N GLY A 166 -6.72 29.96 -12.23
CA GLY A 166 -8.14 30.35 -12.18
C GLY A 166 -8.70 30.52 -10.78
N ARG A 167 -7.84 30.61 -9.73
CA ARG A 167 -8.22 30.99 -8.37
C ARG A 167 -8.01 32.50 -8.14
N GLU A 168 -8.78 33.04 -7.20
CA GLU A 168 -8.70 34.45 -6.87
C GLU A 168 -7.85 34.70 -5.63
N PRO A 169 -7.11 35.85 -5.55
CA PRO A 169 -6.21 36.14 -4.45
C PRO A 169 -6.88 36.30 -3.07
N ASP A 170 -8.18 36.59 -3.03
CA ASP A 170 -8.97 36.76 -1.81
C ASP A 170 -9.53 35.44 -1.25
N GLU A 171 -9.39 34.33 -1.99
CA GLU A 171 -9.76 33.01 -1.50
C GLU A 171 -8.94 32.64 -0.24
N LYS A 172 -9.60 32.05 0.76
CA LYS A 172 -8.92 31.51 1.95
C LYS A 172 -8.31 30.16 1.64
N LEU A 173 -7.02 30.15 1.30
CA LEU A 173 -6.25 29.01 0.85
C LEU A 173 -5.07 28.76 1.80
N ALA A 174 -4.66 27.49 1.94
CA ALA A 174 -3.41 27.13 2.58
C ALA A 174 -2.84 25.85 1.97
N ALA A 175 -1.51 25.73 1.97
CA ALA A 175 -0.84 24.49 1.68
C ALA A 175 0.34 24.23 2.61
N THR A 176 0.69 22.93 2.74
CA THR A 176 2.00 22.50 3.21
C THR A 176 2.76 21.82 2.09
N THR A 177 4.09 21.89 2.12
CA THR A 177 4.95 21.19 1.17
C THR A 177 6.12 20.52 1.85
N MET A 178 6.49 19.33 1.33
CA MET A 178 7.71 18.59 1.66
C MET A 178 8.39 18.25 0.34
N ALA A 179 9.53 18.88 0.07
CA ALA A 179 10.29 18.71 -1.17
C ALA A 179 10.85 17.28 -1.36
N ILE A 180 11.16 16.59 -0.27
CA ILE A 180 11.69 15.22 -0.24
C ILE A 180 10.63 14.12 -0.49
N GLY A 181 9.42 14.50 -0.90
CA GLY A 181 8.39 13.55 -1.32
C GLY A 181 8.81 12.70 -2.52
N THR A 182 8.13 11.56 -2.72
CA THR A 182 8.50 10.61 -3.79
C THR A 182 7.29 10.03 -4.51
N ASP A 183 7.47 9.76 -5.81
CA ASP A 183 6.63 8.86 -6.60
C ASP A 183 7.33 7.51 -6.77
N VAL A 184 6.62 6.40 -6.50
CA VAL A 184 7.16 5.04 -6.55
C VAL A 184 6.37 4.20 -7.56
N ASN A 185 7.08 3.61 -8.52
CA ASN A 185 6.57 2.55 -9.37
C ASN A 185 6.72 1.22 -8.64
N PHE A 186 5.72 0.88 -7.80
CA PHE A 186 5.73 -0.36 -7.02
C PHE A 186 5.73 -1.61 -7.90
N GLY A 187 5.15 -1.54 -9.10
CA GLY A 187 5.17 -2.62 -10.07
C GLY A 187 6.59 -2.93 -10.54
N ALA A 188 7.34 -1.90 -10.94
CA ALA A 188 8.74 -2.07 -11.37
C ALA A 188 9.62 -2.58 -10.23
N LEU A 189 9.49 -2.02 -9.02
CA LEU A 189 10.22 -2.48 -7.84
C LEU A 189 9.91 -3.95 -7.51
N THR A 190 8.64 -4.34 -7.51
CA THR A 190 8.21 -5.71 -7.23
C THR A 190 8.79 -6.71 -8.24
N ARG A 191 8.66 -6.40 -9.54
CA ARG A 191 9.23 -7.24 -10.61
C ARG A 191 10.75 -7.34 -10.50
N SER A 192 11.43 -6.25 -10.16
CA SER A 192 12.89 -6.26 -9.97
C SER A 192 13.32 -7.17 -8.83
N MET A 193 12.59 -7.18 -7.71
CA MET A 193 12.85 -8.08 -6.60
C MET A 193 12.59 -9.55 -6.98
N PHE A 194 11.54 -9.86 -7.74
CA PHE A 194 11.31 -11.22 -8.23
C PHE A 194 12.37 -11.66 -9.24
N ASN A 195 12.78 -10.79 -10.16
CA ASN A 195 13.87 -11.05 -11.09
C ASN A 195 15.21 -11.35 -10.37
N TYR A 196 15.42 -10.75 -9.19
CA TYR A 196 16.54 -11.09 -8.32
C TYR A 196 16.35 -12.46 -7.67
N LEU A 197 15.17 -12.71 -7.07
CA LEU A 197 14.86 -13.96 -6.39
C LEU A 197 14.98 -15.19 -7.32
N GLU A 198 14.50 -15.10 -8.56
CA GLU A 198 14.54 -16.19 -9.54
C GLU A 198 15.97 -16.64 -9.89
N LYS A 199 16.97 -15.79 -9.67
CA LYS A 199 18.39 -16.10 -9.90
C LYS A 199 19.06 -16.84 -8.75
N LEU A 200 18.36 -16.93 -7.59
CA LEU A 200 18.92 -17.53 -6.39
C LEU A 200 18.58 -19.01 -6.28
N ASP A 201 19.57 -19.79 -5.89
CA ASP A 201 19.39 -21.22 -5.62
C ASP A 201 18.29 -21.44 -4.56
N GLY A 202 17.45 -22.45 -4.81
CA GLY A 202 16.36 -22.81 -3.91
C GLY A 202 15.13 -21.92 -4.01
N VAL A 203 15.05 -20.99 -4.96
CA VAL A 203 13.85 -20.21 -5.26
C VAL A 203 13.18 -20.72 -6.52
N SER A 204 11.85 -20.88 -6.47
CA SER A 204 11.04 -21.23 -7.65
C SER A 204 9.80 -20.33 -7.69
N LEU A 205 9.57 -19.67 -8.83
CA LEU A 205 8.41 -18.83 -9.07
C LEU A 205 7.55 -19.45 -10.18
N TYR A 206 6.28 -19.68 -9.85
CA TYR A 206 5.30 -20.32 -10.71
C TYR A 206 4.16 -19.36 -11.02
N PHE A 207 4.11 -18.87 -12.25
CA PHE A 207 2.98 -18.11 -12.80
C PHE A 207 1.88 -19.04 -13.31
N ASN A 208 0.66 -18.51 -13.47
CA ASN A 208 -0.52 -19.29 -13.86
C ASN A 208 -0.82 -20.46 -12.90
N HIS A 209 -0.39 -20.36 -11.64
CA HIS A 209 -0.56 -21.41 -10.65
C HIS A 209 -1.48 -20.94 -9.51
N GLU A 210 -2.69 -21.49 -9.46
CA GLU A 210 -3.67 -21.12 -8.44
C GLU A 210 -3.66 -22.06 -7.25
N VAL A 211 -3.50 -21.53 -6.05
CA VAL A 211 -3.65 -22.27 -4.80
C VAL A 211 -5.12 -22.55 -4.53
N ARG A 212 -5.48 -23.82 -4.49
CA ARG A 212 -6.85 -24.30 -4.32
C ARG A 212 -7.21 -24.65 -2.89
N LYS A 213 -6.25 -25.21 -2.12
CA LYS A 213 -6.49 -25.68 -0.76
C LYS A 213 -5.21 -25.66 0.05
N LEU A 214 -5.34 -25.26 1.32
CA LEU A 214 -4.30 -25.35 2.34
C LEU A 214 -4.80 -26.29 3.44
N LYS A 215 -3.91 -27.11 3.99
CA LYS A 215 -4.19 -27.95 5.14
C LYS A 215 -2.95 -28.09 5.99
N GLN A 216 -3.04 -27.71 7.26
CA GLN A 216 -2.01 -28.01 8.23
C GLN A 216 -2.00 -29.51 8.56
N LEU A 217 -0.83 -30.10 8.69
CA LEU A 217 -0.60 -31.50 9.03
C LEU A 217 -0.29 -31.63 10.53
N GLU A 218 -0.32 -32.85 11.05
CA GLU A 218 -0.06 -33.12 12.47
C GLU A 218 1.33 -32.68 12.94
N ASN A 219 2.32 -32.72 12.04
CA ASN A 219 3.67 -32.21 12.28
C ASN A 219 3.81 -30.70 12.13
N LYS A 220 2.71 -29.96 12.09
CA LYS A 220 2.61 -28.50 11.91
C LYS A 220 3.07 -27.98 10.54
N SER A 221 3.56 -28.83 9.64
CA SER A 221 3.81 -28.41 8.25
C SER A 221 2.50 -28.24 7.48
N TRP A 222 2.60 -27.59 6.32
CA TRP A 222 1.45 -27.33 5.46
C TRP A 222 1.52 -28.17 4.19
N ARG A 223 0.36 -28.70 3.77
CA ARG A 223 0.14 -29.26 2.46
C ARG A 223 -0.73 -28.33 1.65
N ILE A 224 -0.21 -27.86 0.55
CA ILE A 224 -0.85 -26.92 -0.37
C ILE A 224 -1.20 -27.65 -1.65
N LYS A 225 -2.44 -27.54 -2.13
CA LYS A 225 -2.87 -28.03 -3.45
C LYS A 225 -2.92 -26.88 -4.43
N ILE A 226 -2.21 -27.02 -5.51
CA ILE A 226 -2.08 -26.02 -6.57
C ILE A 226 -2.57 -26.62 -7.89
N THR A 227 -3.13 -25.78 -8.75
CA THR A 227 -3.50 -26.12 -10.13
C THR A 227 -2.78 -25.17 -11.07
N ASP A 228 -2.05 -25.70 -12.03
CA ASP A 228 -1.58 -24.97 -13.20
C ASP A 228 -2.79 -24.64 -14.08
N LEU A 229 -3.06 -23.36 -14.31
CA LEU A 229 -4.23 -22.88 -15.05
C LEU A 229 -4.06 -23.06 -16.57
N GLY A 230 -2.82 -23.20 -17.05
CA GLY A 230 -2.53 -23.43 -18.46
C GLY A 230 -2.74 -24.91 -18.87
N SER A 231 -2.14 -25.82 -18.11
CA SER A 231 -2.19 -27.27 -18.41
C SER A 231 -3.32 -28.02 -17.68
N GLY A 232 -3.86 -27.45 -16.60
CA GLY A 232 -4.77 -28.15 -15.68
C GLY A 232 -4.07 -29.14 -14.75
N GLU A 233 -2.75 -29.21 -14.77
CA GLU A 233 -1.95 -30.11 -13.95
C GLU A 233 -2.09 -29.80 -12.47
N LYS A 234 -2.10 -30.83 -11.63
CA LYS A 234 -2.23 -30.69 -10.16
C LYS A 234 -0.89 -30.91 -9.50
N ARG A 235 -0.56 -30.00 -8.56
CA ARG A 235 0.66 -30.04 -7.74
C ARG A 235 0.32 -30.06 -6.26
N LYS A 236 1.15 -30.71 -5.45
CA LYS A 236 1.12 -30.66 -3.99
C LYS A 236 2.46 -30.15 -3.47
N ALA A 237 2.47 -28.98 -2.85
CA ALA A 237 3.63 -28.46 -2.14
C ALA A 237 3.51 -28.77 -0.64
N TYR A 238 4.65 -29.09 -0.03
CA TYR A 238 4.77 -29.27 1.44
C TYR A 238 5.78 -28.25 1.94
N THR A 239 5.42 -27.53 3.02
CA THR A 239 6.25 -26.45 3.53
C THR A 239 6.10 -26.26 5.03
N LYS A 240 7.11 -25.66 5.68
CA LYS A 240 7.08 -25.33 7.11
C LYS A 240 6.33 -24.04 7.39
N PHE A 241 6.43 -23.07 6.47
CA PHE A 241 5.81 -21.75 6.63
C PHE A 241 5.06 -21.34 5.37
N VAL A 242 3.90 -20.71 5.55
CA VAL A 242 3.08 -20.15 4.46
C VAL A 242 2.84 -18.65 4.68
N PHE A 243 3.11 -17.84 3.69
CA PHE A 243 2.65 -16.46 3.63
C PHE A 243 1.59 -16.28 2.56
N ILE A 244 0.42 -15.74 2.93
CA ILE A 244 -0.65 -15.40 2.02
C ILE A 244 -0.62 -13.89 1.76
N GLY A 245 0.01 -13.50 0.65
CA GLY A 245 0.15 -12.13 0.15
C GLY A 245 -0.64 -11.88 -1.13
N ALA A 246 -1.83 -12.48 -1.26
CA ALA A 246 -2.63 -12.51 -2.48
C ALA A 246 -3.56 -11.29 -2.65
N GLY A 247 -3.29 -10.17 -1.95
CA GLY A 247 -4.13 -8.97 -2.02
C GLY A 247 -5.59 -9.28 -1.65
N GLY A 248 -6.54 -8.88 -2.50
CA GLY A 248 -7.97 -9.20 -2.29
C GLY A 248 -8.27 -10.70 -2.23
N GLY A 249 -7.42 -11.54 -2.82
CA GLY A 249 -7.53 -13.01 -2.75
C GLY A 249 -7.08 -13.62 -1.41
N SER A 250 -6.49 -12.82 -0.50
CA SER A 250 -5.99 -13.34 0.78
C SER A 250 -7.12 -13.82 1.70
N LEU A 251 -8.24 -13.12 1.75
CA LEU A 251 -9.37 -13.50 2.60
C LEU A 251 -9.95 -14.88 2.25
N PRO A 252 -10.30 -15.21 0.99
CA PRO A 252 -10.73 -16.56 0.62
C PRO A 252 -9.67 -17.65 0.89
N LEU A 253 -8.39 -17.32 0.85
CA LEU A 253 -7.32 -18.26 1.16
C LEU A 253 -7.17 -18.48 2.67
N LEU A 254 -7.35 -17.45 3.48
CA LEU A 254 -7.41 -17.55 4.94
C LEU A 254 -8.57 -18.47 5.38
N GLU A 255 -9.75 -18.30 4.79
CA GLU A 255 -10.90 -19.19 5.03
C GLU A 255 -10.57 -20.65 4.67
N LYS A 256 -9.89 -20.88 3.53
CA LYS A 256 -9.47 -22.24 3.11
C LYS A 256 -8.38 -22.85 3.99
N ALA A 257 -7.59 -22.03 4.67
CA ALA A 257 -6.59 -22.48 5.63
C ALA A 257 -7.26 -23.05 6.91
N ASN A 258 -8.47 -22.60 7.22
CA ASN A 258 -9.29 -23.05 8.35
C ASN A 258 -8.54 -22.97 9.67
N VAL A 259 -7.94 -21.82 9.95
CA VAL A 259 -7.22 -21.53 11.19
C VAL A 259 -8.10 -20.72 12.14
N PRO A 260 -8.03 -20.93 13.46
CA PRO A 260 -8.87 -20.22 14.43
C PRO A 260 -8.73 -18.69 14.36
N GLU A 261 -7.53 -18.21 14.09
CA GLU A 261 -7.22 -16.77 14.00
C GLU A 261 -7.90 -16.07 12.81
N GLY A 262 -8.39 -16.85 11.84
CA GLY A 262 -9.16 -16.36 10.70
C GLY A 262 -10.67 -16.33 10.91
N ASP A 263 -11.17 -16.73 12.07
CA ASP A 263 -12.60 -16.83 12.33
C ASP A 263 -13.27 -15.44 12.45
N GLY A 264 -14.43 -15.28 11.82
CA GLY A 264 -15.23 -14.05 11.85
C GLY A 264 -14.70 -12.90 10.99
N TYR A 265 -13.64 -13.11 10.20
CA TYR A 265 -13.21 -12.13 9.21
C TYR A 265 -14.12 -12.13 7.98
N GLY A 266 -14.41 -10.93 7.48
CA GLY A 266 -15.12 -10.68 6.26
C GLY A 266 -14.42 -9.61 5.42
N GLY A 267 -14.90 -9.42 4.21
CA GLY A 267 -14.33 -8.42 3.31
C GLY A 267 -15.40 -7.63 2.58
N PHE A 268 -15.15 -6.33 2.43
CA PHE A 268 -15.97 -5.45 1.62
C PHE A 268 -15.13 -4.91 0.45
N PRO A 269 -15.42 -5.31 -0.80
CA PRO A 269 -14.62 -4.88 -1.93
C PRO A 269 -14.96 -3.44 -2.34
N VAL A 270 -13.92 -2.64 -2.54
CA VAL A 270 -14.01 -1.27 -3.04
C VAL A 270 -13.09 -1.15 -4.25
N SER A 271 -13.65 -0.76 -5.39
CA SER A 271 -12.84 -0.42 -6.57
C SER A 271 -12.43 1.04 -6.54
N GLY A 272 -11.25 1.35 -7.07
CA GLY A 272 -10.82 2.71 -7.32
C GLY A 272 -10.94 3.09 -8.80
N GLN A 273 -11.15 4.37 -9.06
CA GLN A 273 -11.12 4.93 -10.40
C GLN A 273 -10.36 6.26 -10.36
N TRP A 274 -9.66 6.58 -11.44
CA TRP A 274 -8.90 7.80 -11.61
C TRP A 274 -9.35 8.54 -12.85
N LEU A 275 -9.29 9.86 -12.82
CA LEU A 275 -9.16 10.64 -14.04
C LEU A 275 -7.67 10.75 -14.36
N LYS A 276 -7.25 10.26 -15.52
CA LYS A 276 -5.87 10.28 -16.00
C LYS A 276 -5.71 11.33 -17.09
N CYS A 277 -4.68 12.16 -16.98
CA CYS A 277 -4.28 13.12 -18.00
C CYS A 277 -2.89 12.78 -18.52
N THR A 278 -2.78 12.70 -19.84
CA THR A 278 -1.51 12.50 -20.58
C THR A 278 -1.16 13.69 -21.48
N ASN A 279 -1.92 14.80 -21.40
CA ASN A 279 -1.65 16.00 -22.16
C ASN A 279 -0.37 16.69 -21.65
N PRO A 280 0.71 16.80 -22.47
CA PRO A 280 1.99 17.38 -22.05
C PRO A 280 1.88 18.82 -21.54
N GLU A 281 1.00 19.64 -22.14
CA GLU A 281 0.81 21.04 -21.74
C GLU A 281 0.24 21.16 -20.32
N VAL A 282 -0.64 20.22 -19.92
CA VAL A 282 -1.22 20.17 -18.58
C VAL A 282 -0.19 19.61 -17.60
N ILE A 283 0.50 18.52 -17.97
CA ILE A 283 1.53 17.86 -17.14
C ILE A 283 2.68 18.81 -16.82
N ALA A 284 3.10 19.66 -17.77
CA ALA A 284 4.19 20.62 -17.57
C ALA A 284 3.93 21.59 -16.41
N LYS A 285 2.65 21.87 -16.10
CA LYS A 285 2.23 22.80 -15.04
C LYS A 285 2.10 22.13 -13.65
N HIS A 286 2.36 20.82 -13.54
CA HIS A 286 2.19 20.10 -12.27
C HIS A 286 3.30 19.08 -12.05
N GLN A 287 4.03 19.20 -10.94
CA GLN A 287 5.18 18.37 -10.63
C GLN A 287 5.15 17.87 -9.16
N ALA A 288 3.96 17.73 -8.58
CA ALA A 288 3.77 17.39 -7.18
C ALA A 288 2.70 16.31 -6.99
N LYS A 289 2.59 15.82 -5.76
CA LYS A 289 1.40 15.12 -5.26
C LYS A 289 0.67 16.05 -4.30
N VAL A 290 -0.55 16.47 -4.66
CA VAL A 290 -1.33 17.45 -3.90
C VAL A 290 -2.59 16.78 -3.36
N TYR A 291 -2.66 16.63 -2.04
CA TYR A 291 -3.75 15.99 -1.32
C TYR A 291 -4.65 17.00 -0.65
N GLY A 292 -5.95 16.84 -0.80
CA GLY A 292 -6.96 17.63 -0.14
C GLY A 292 -7.46 17.03 1.18
N LYS A 293 -8.48 17.63 1.73
CA LYS A 293 -9.20 17.12 2.89
C LYS A 293 -10.43 16.33 2.41
N ALA A 294 -10.66 15.16 3.00
CA ALA A 294 -11.87 14.39 2.73
C ALA A 294 -13.13 15.16 3.10
N SER A 295 -14.19 15.01 2.33
CA SER A 295 -15.51 15.53 2.72
C SER A 295 -15.97 14.89 4.02
N VAL A 296 -16.80 15.60 4.79
CA VAL A 296 -17.35 15.08 6.05
C VAL A 296 -18.13 13.78 5.77
N GLY A 297 -17.76 12.70 6.49
CA GLY A 297 -18.37 11.37 6.33
C GLY A 297 -17.77 10.52 5.22
N ALA A 298 -16.83 11.04 4.42
CA ALA A 298 -16.11 10.26 3.44
C ALA A 298 -15.04 9.36 4.10
N PRO A 299 -14.84 8.12 3.60
CA PRO A 299 -13.81 7.26 4.15
C PRO A 299 -12.41 7.82 3.88
N PRO A 300 -11.42 7.54 4.74
CA PRO A 300 -10.06 8.05 4.60
C PRO A 300 -9.40 7.79 3.24
N MET A 301 -9.79 6.72 2.57
CA MET A 301 -9.25 6.32 1.27
C MET A 301 -9.82 7.08 0.07
N SER A 302 -10.82 7.93 0.28
CA SER A 302 -11.50 8.69 -0.78
C SER A 302 -11.10 10.17 -0.78
N VAL A 303 -9.98 10.51 -0.14
CA VAL A 303 -9.43 11.87 -0.21
C VAL A 303 -9.06 12.18 -1.64
N PRO A 304 -9.68 13.19 -2.26
CA PRO A 304 -9.27 13.61 -3.58
C PRO A 304 -7.84 14.16 -3.56
N HIS A 305 -7.07 13.77 -4.55
CA HIS A 305 -5.71 14.28 -4.75
C HIS A 305 -5.36 14.29 -6.23
N ILE A 306 -4.40 15.12 -6.58
CA ILE A 306 -3.80 15.14 -7.90
C ILE A 306 -2.34 14.76 -7.80
N ASP A 307 -1.97 13.72 -8.53
CA ASP A 307 -0.64 13.13 -8.47
C ASP A 307 0.09 13.23 -9.78
N THR A 308 1.31 13.72 -9.74
CA THR A 308 2.30 13.42 -10.78
C THR A 308 2.74 11.98 -10.63
N ARG A 309 2.61 11.20 -11.70
CA ARG A 309 3.11 9.83 -11.83
C ARG A 309 4.24 9.80 -12.84
N VAL A 310 5.29 9.02 -12.52
CA VAL A 310 6.39 8.74 -13.44
C VAL A 310 6.52 7.23 -13.59
N ILE A 311 6.05 6.69 -14.71
CA ILE A 311 6.00 5.25 -14.95
C ILE A 311 6.73 4.97 -16.27
N ASP A 312 7.78 4.15 -16.18
CA ASP A 312 8.62 3.76 -17.33
C ASP A 312 9.17 4.96 -18.13
N GLY A 313 9.48 6.06 -17.41
CA GLY A 313 9.96 7.31 -17.98
C GLY A 313 8.88 8.28 -18.45
N GLU A 314 7.63 7.83 -18.56
CA GLU A 314 6.50 8.64 -19.00
C GLU A 314 5.82 9.32 -17.80
N LYS A 315 5.44 10.60 -18.00
CA LYS A 315 4.69 11.37 -17.00
C LYS A 315 3.19 11.37 -17.30
N ALA A 316 2.39 11.23 -16.26
CA ALA A 316 0.94 11.43 -16.31
C ALA A 316 0.46 12.09 -15.03
N LEU A 317 -0.74 12.69 -15.08
CA LEU A 317 -1.43 13.12 -13.86
C LEU A 317 -2.59 12.19 -13.59
N LEU A 318 -2.78 11.84 -12.32
CA LEU A 318 -3.96 11.12 -11.82
C LEU A 318 -4.73 12.03 -10.86
N PHE A 319 -6.04 12.11 -11.03
CA PHE A 319 -6.95 12.77 -10.09
C PHE A 319 -8.00 11.80 -9.55
N GLY A 320 -8.21 11.80 -8.27
CA GLY A 320 -9.14 10.94 -7.54
C GLY A 320 -8.58 10.58 -6.15
N PRO A 321 -8.84 9.37 -5.65
CA PRO A 321 -9.63 8.31 -6.26
C PRO A 321 -11.14 8.58 -6.20
N PHE A 322 -11.86 8.08 -7.19
CA PHE A 322 -13.30 7.92 -7.12
C PHE A 322 -13.59 6.48 -6.67
N ALA A 323 -14.39 6.33 -5.64
CA ALA A 323 -14.76 5.00 -5.20
C ALA A 323 -15.80 4.38 -6.14
N GLY A 324 -15.63 3.10 -6.44
CA GLY A 324 -16.60 2.28 -7.13
C GLY A 324 -16.93 1.05 -6.31
N PHE A 325 -18.01 0.37 -6.65
CA PHE A 325 -18.38 -0.90 -6.06
C PHE A 325 -18.22 -2.03 -7.09
N SER A 326 -17.65 -3.13 -6.64
CA SER A 326 -17.58 -4.37 -7.41
C SER A 326 -17.66 -5.53 -6.42
N THR A 327 -18.31 -6.62 -6.79
CA THR A 327 -18.29 -7.85 -5.97
C THR A 327 -17.03 -8.67 -6.18
N ARG A 328 -16.14 -8.26 -7.08
CA ARG A 328 -14.80 -8.86 -7.27
C ARG A 328 -13.84 -8.42 -6.18
N PHE A 329 -13.04 -9.32 -5.68
CA PHE A 329 -11.97 -9.01 -4.72
C PHE A 329 -10.66 -8.60 -5.40
N LEU A 330 -10.49 -8.99 -6.64
CA LEU A 330 -9.34 -8.64 -7.49
C LEU A 330 -9.84 -8.04 -8.82
N LYS A 331 -9.03 -7.24 -9.48
CA LYS A 331 -9.35 -6.69 -10.81
C LYS A 331 -9.64 -7.81 -11.82
N ASN A 332 -8.83 -8.89 -11.73
CA ASN A 332 -9.00 -10.13 -12.49
C ASN A 332 -9.74 -11.23 -11.68
N GLY A 333 -10.58 -10.84 -10.71
CA GLY A 333 -11.38 -11.75 -9.88
C GLY A 333 -12.73 -12.13 -10.51
N SER A 334 -13.52 -12.86 -9.71
CA SER A 334 -14.88 -13.28 -10.07
C SER A 334 -15.94 -12.39 -9.42
N TYR A 335 -17.05 -12.15 -10.10
CA TYR A 335 -18.23 -11.51 -9.49
C TYR A 335 -18.84 -12.32 -8.33
N LEU A 336 -18.46 -13.58 -8.20
CA LEU A 336 -18.87 -14.46 -7.10
C LEU A 336 -17.95 -14.35 -5.87
N ASP A 337 -16.84 -13.57 -5.92
CA ASP A 337 -15.90 -13.50 -4.80
C ASP A 337 -16.60 -13.04 -3.51
N LEU A 338 -17.35 -11.94 -3.55
CA LEU A 338 -18.08 -11.45 -2.38
C LEU A 338 -19.19 -12.42 -1.93
N PRO A 339 -20.13 -12.88 -2.78
CA PRO A 339 -21.16 -13.83 -2.37
C PRO A 339 -20.58 -15.12 -1.75
N LEU A 340 -19.52 -15.68 -2.32
CA LEU A 340 -18.91 -16.91 -1.83
C LEU A 340 -18.08 -16.72 -0.55
N SER A 341 -17.70 -15.49 -0.20
CA SER A 341 -17.00 -15.17 1.05
C SER A 341 -17.92 -15.02 2.25
N ILE A 342 -19.25 -14.97 2.04
CA ILE A 342 -20.22 -14.86 3.12
C ILE A 342 -20.44 -16.25 3.73
N LYS A 343 -20.16 -16.39 5.03
CA LYS A 343 -20.28 -17.62 5.81
C LYS A 343 -21.10 -17.35 7.07
N ALA A 344 -21.53 -18.43 7.74
CA ALA A 344 -22.30 -18.31 8.98
C ALA A 344 -21.55 -17.56 10.10
N ASN A 345 -20.21 -17.69 10.16
CA ASN A 345 -19.38 -17.08 11.18
C ASN A 345 -19.07 -15.60 10.94
N ASN A 346 -19.17 -15.11 9.68
CA ASN A 346 -18.90 -13.71 9.34
C ASN A 346 -20.14 -12.90 8.90
N LEU A 347 -21.30 -13.55 8.73
CA LEU A 347 -22.55 -12.91 8.29
C LEU A 347 -22.97 -11.78 9.25
N ILE A 348 -23.02 -12.07 10.57
CA ILE A 348 -23.39 -11.07 11.58
C ILE A 348 -22.38 -9.92 11.62
N PRO A 349 -21.08 -10.15 11.71
CA PRO A 349 -20.08 -9.09 11.56
C PRO A 349 -20.24 -8.24 10.30
N MET A 350 -20.48 -8.86 9.14
CA MET A 350 -20.63 -8.13 7.87
C MET A 350 -21.90 -7.26 7.84
N LEU A 351 -23.04 -7.78 8.30
CA LEU A 351 -24.30 -7.02 8.39
C LEU A 351 -24.19 -5.86 9.42
N SER A 352 -23.60 -6.13 10.57
CA SER A 352 -23.37 -5.12 11.62
C SER A 352 -22.42 -4.02 11.14
N ALA A 353 -21.34 -4.37 10.46
CA ALA A 353 -20.42 -3.38 9.88
C ALA A 353 -21.13 -2.49 8.86
N GLY A 354 -21.98 -3.06 8.00
CA GLY A 354 -22.81 -2.31 7.05
C GLY A 354 -23.78 -1.35 7.74
N TYR A 355 -24.47 -1.81 8.78
CA TYR A 355 -25.40 -1.01 9.56
C TYR A 355 -24.69 0.12 10.34
N ASN A 356 -23.59 -0.19 11.01
CA ASN A 356 -22.84 0.78 11.80
C ASN A 356 -22.11 1.84 10.93
N ASN A 357 -21.98 1.58 9.62
CA ASN A 357 -21.33 2.48 8.66
C ASN A 357 -22.29 2.94 7.55
N ILE A 358 -23.55 3.22 7.88
CA ILE A 358 -24.55 3.74 6.93
C ILE A 358 -24.05 4.97 6.15
N PRO A 359 -23.39 5.98 6.78
CA PRO A 359 -22.83 7.11 6.03
C PRO A 359 -21.84 6.69 4.95
N LEU A 360 -20.97 5.72 5.25
CA LEU A 360 -20.01 5.15 4.29
C LEU A 360 -20.74 4.42 3.15
N THR A 361 -21.73 3.59 3.48
CA THR A 361 -22.53 2.86 2.48
C THR A 361 -23.23 3.83 1.53
N LYS A 362 -23.86 4.89 2.08
CA LYS A 362 -24.50 5.95 1.29
C LYS A 362 -23.49 6.66 0.38
N TYR A 363 -22.33 7.06 0.93
CA TYR A 363 -21.24 7.66 0.16
C TYR A 363 -20.79 6.75 -1.01
N LEU A 364 -20.59 5.45 -0.77
CA LEU A 364 -20.17 4.51 -1.83
C LEU A 364 -21.24 4.37 -2.93
N ILE A 365 -22.53 4.36 -2.57
CA ILE A 365 -23.64 4.33 -3.54
C ILE A 365 -23.62 5.62 -4.39
N GLU A 366 -23.41 6.78 -3.77
CA GLU A 366 -23.29 8.06 -4.47
C GLU A 366 -22.10 8.07 -5.42
N GLN A 367 -20.94 7.57 -4.99
CA GLN A 367 -19.75 7.47 -5.82
C GLN A 367 -19.94 6.57 -7.06
N VAL A 368 -20.60 5.41 -6.89
CA VAL A 368 -20.91 4.51 -8.01
C VAL A 368 -21.85 5.14 -9.05
N ARG A 369 -22.73 6.02 -8.60
CA ARG A 369 -23.71 6.73 -9.44
C ARG A 369 -23.14 7.96 -10.14
N GLN A 370 -21.92 8.38 -9.81
CA GLN A 370 -21.31 9.57 -10.43
C GLN A 370 -21.20 9.44 -11.94
N SER A 371 -21.74 10.44 -12.64
CA SER A 371 -21.58 10.60 -14.08
C SER A 371 -20.17 11.14 -14.43
N PRO A 372 -19.75 11.07 -15.69
CA PRO A 372 -18.53 11.75 -16.14
C PRO A 372 -18.52 13.24 -15.82
N LYS A 373 -19.68 13.92 -15.86
CA LYS A 373 -19.82 15.35 -15.55
C LYS A 373 -19.55 15.61 -14.06
N ASP A 374 -20.03 14.74 -13.16
CA ASP A 374 -19.81 14.89 -11.71
C ASP A 374 -18.33 14.75 -11.36
N ARG A 375 -17.63 13.81 -11.98
CA ARG A 375 -16.17 13.65 -11.79
C ARG A 375 -15.37 14.84 -12.28
N ILE A 376 -15.75 15.43 -13.42
CA ILE A 376 -15.11 16.66 -13.92
C ILE A 376 -15.44 17.83 -13.01
N LYS A 377 -16.63 17.90 -12.43
CA LYS A 377 -16.99 18.92 -11.44
C LYS A 377 -16.09 18.82 -10.20
N ALA A 378 -15.91 17.60 -9.67
CA ALA A 378 -15.01 17.35 -8.54
C ALA A 378 -13.56 17.72 -8.87
N LEU A 379 -13.08 17.40 -10.09
CA LEU A 379 -11.77 17.80 -10.56
C LEU A 379 -11.62 19.33 -10.56
N ARG A 380 -12.65 20.08 -11.00
CA ARG A 380 -12.62 21.53 -11.07
C ARG A 380 -12.62 22.23 -9.69
N GLU A 381 -12.94 21.54 -8.62
CA GLU A 381 -12.73 22.06 -7.27
C GLU A 381 -11.23 22.20 -6.96
N TYR A 382 -10.40 21.31 -7.54
CA TYR A 382 -8.95 21.35 -7.44
C TYR A 382 -8.28 22.12 -8.56
N LEU A 383 -8.74 21.94 -9.79
CA LEU A 383 -8.21 22.53 -11.01
C LEU A 383 -9.32 23.30 -11.72
N PRO A 384 -9.60 24.58 -11.35
CA PRO A 384 -10.74 25.33 -11.88
C PRO A 384 -10.80 25.38 -13.41
N THR A 385 -9.64 25.42 -14.07
CA THR A 385 -9.51 25.52 -15.54
C THR A 385 -9.50 24.18 -16.27
N ALA A 386 -9.70 23.05 -15.56
CA ALA A 386 -9.64 21.71 -16.16
C ALA A 386 -10.64 21.53 -17.31
N ARG A 387 -10.15 21.07 -18.44
CA ARG A 387 -10.96 20.75 -19.63
C ARG A 387 -11.24 19.25 -19.69
N SER A 388 -12.49 18.86 -19.82
CA SER A 388 -12.92 17.45 -19.80
C SER A 388 -12.22 16.57 -20.85
N LYS A 389 -11.85 17.15 -22.00
CA LYS A 389 -11.19 16.44 -23.11
C LYS A 389 -9.77 15.93 -22.76
N ASP A 390 -9.12 16.52 -21.75
CA ASP A 390 -7.75 16.17 -21.36
C ASP A 390 -7.71 15.02 -20.34
N TRP A 391 -8.87 14.54 -19.87
CA TRP A 391 -8.98 13.58 -18.79
C TRP A 391 -9.80 12.35 -19.19
N VAL A 392 -9.21 11.16 -19.01
CA VAL A 392 -9.82 9.87 -19.32
C VAL A 392 -10.00 9.08 -18.03
N LEU A 393 -11.14 8.38 -17.90
CA LEU A 393 -11.40 7.52 -16.75
C LEU A 393 -10.60 6.22 -16.85
N GLU A 394 -9.76 5.98 -15.84
CA GLU A 394 -8.99 4.75 -15.68
C GLU A 394 -9.48 3.96 -14.46
N LYS A 395 -9.57 2.63 -14.59
CA LYS A 395 -9.91 1.74 -13.49
C LYS A 395 -8.63 1.35 -12.74
N ALA A 396 -8.58 1.70 -11.47
CA ALA A 396 -7.52 1.28 -10.56
C ALA A 396 -7.72 -0.18 -10.07
N GLY A 397 -6.85 -0.61 -9.17
CA GLY A 397 -6.96 -1.91 -8.52
C GLY A 397 -8.18 -2.02 -7.61
N GLN A 398 -8.51 -3.27 -7.25
CA GLN A 398 -9.51 -3.59 -6.24
C GLN A 398 -8.87 -3.57 -4.85
N ARG A 399 -9.65 -3.15 -3.86
CA ARG A 399 -9.28 -3.21 -2.44
C ARG A 399 -10.36 -3.97 -1.69
N VAL A 400 -9.98 -4.85 -0.79
CA VAL A 400 -10.90 -5.51 0.12
C VAL A 400 -10.69 -4.90 1.49
N GLN A 401 -11.67 -4.12 1.96
CA GLN A 401 -11.69 -3.61 3.32
C GLN A 401 -12.01 -4.77 4.27
N VAL A 402 -11.21 -4.87 5.31
CA VAL A 402 -11.35 -5.93 6.29
C VAL A 402 -12.47 -5.62 7.26
N ILE A 403 -13.34 -6.58 7.48
CA ILE A 403 -14.34 -6.58 8.54
C ILE A 403 -13.92 -7.67 9.53
N LYS A 404 -13.76 -7.31 10.79
CA LYS A 404 -13.49 -8.28 11.85
C LYS A 404 -14.58 -8.26 12.92
N LYS A 405 -14.72 -9.36 13.62
CA LYS A 405 -15.63 -9.46 14.76
C LYS A 405 -15.12 -8.58 15.90
N GLY A 406 -15.94 -7.63 16.34
CA GLY A 406 -15.66 -6.80 17.50
C GLY A 406 -15.96 -7.53 18.82
N GLU A 407 -15.55 -6.95 19.95
CA GLU A 407 -15.74 -7.50 21.30
C GLU A 407 -17.21 -7.79 21.63
N ASN A 408 -18.12 -6.98 21.09
CA ASN A 408 -19.56 -7.15 21.30
C ASN A 408 -20.25 -8.07 20.27
N GLY A 409 -19.47 -8.87 19.51
CA GLY A 409 -19.99 -9.77 18.49
C GLY A 409 -20.43 -9.10 17.18
N GLY A 410 -20.46 -7.76 17.12
CA GLY A 410 -20.70 -6.99 15.90
C GLY A 410 -19.47 -6.92 15.00
N GLY A 411 -19.63 -6.35 13.81
CA GLY A 411 -18.52 -6.13 12.87
C GLY A 411 -17.90 -4.76 13.02
N VAL A 412 -16.56 -4.73 12.99
CA VAL A 412 -15.76 -3.50 12.93
C VAL A 412 -15.04 -3.45 11.58
N LEU A 413 -15.16 -2.30 10.89
CA LEU A 413 -14.46 -2.07 9.64
C LEU A 413 -13.05 -1.55 9.94
N GLU A 414 -12.04 -2.31 9.53
CA GLU A 414 -10.64 -1.93 9.72
C GLU A 414 -10.11 -1.19 8.50
N PHE A 415 -9.51 -0.03 8.76
CA PHE A 415 -8.85 0.78 7.73
C PHE A 415 -7.33 0.64 7.85
N GLY A 416 -6.70 0.09 6.83
CA GLY A 416 -5.25 -0.10 6.79
C GLY A 416 -4.86 -1.54 6.48
N THR A 417 -3.71 -1.93 6.97
CA THR A 417 -3.12 -3.26 6.79
C THR A 417 -3.26 -4.08 8.07
N GLU A 418 -3.80 -5.28 7.95
CA GLU A 418 -3.94 -6.24 9.06
C GLU A 418 -3.06 -7.47 8.78
N VAL A 419 -2.21 -7.84 9.71
CA VAL A 419 -1.40 -9.05 9.65
C VAL A 419 -1.94 -10.07 10.66
N ILE A 420 -2.46 -11.17 10.15
CA ILE A 420 -2.92 -12.32 10.94
C ILE A 420 -1.85 -13.39 10.86
N ASN A 421 -1.46 -13.95 11.99
CA ASN A 421 -0.58 -15.12 12.01
C ASN A 421 -1.12 -16.16 12.98
N THR A 422 -0.90 -17.45 12.68
CA THR A 422 -1.22 -18.55 13.58
C THR A 422 -0.37 -18.49 14.86
N GLN A 423 -0.92 -18.99 15.94
CA GLN A 423 -0.23 -19.02 17.25
C GLN A 423 1.12 -19.74 17.18
N ASP A 424 1.20 -20.79 16.37
CA ASP A 424 2.44 -21.55 16.15
C ASP A 424 3.42 -20.90 15.14
N GLY A 425 3.04 -19.75 14.56
CA GLY A 425 3.89 -19.00 13.64
C GLY A 425 4.10 -19.64 12.26
N THR A 426 3.36 -20.69 11.89
CA THR A 426 3.59 -21.44 10.65
C THR A 426 2.80 -20.89 9.45
N LEU A 427 1.86 -19.97 9.68
CA LEU A 427 1.12 -19.28 8.64
C LEU A 427 0.96 -17.81 9.00
N ALA A 428 1.13 -16.95 8.02
CA ALA A 428 0.78 -15.53 8.11
C ALA A 428 0.00 -15.07 6.88
N VAL A 429 -0.92 -14.15 7.09
CA VAL A 429 -1.80 -13.59 6.05
C VAL A 429 -1.80 -12.08 6.16
N LEU A 430 -1.68 -11.42 5.02
CA LEU A 430 -1.86 -9.99 4.95
C LEU A 430 -3.24 -9.68 4.35
N LEU A 431 -4.04 -8.92 5.10
CA LEU A 431 -5.33 -8.39 4.68
C LEU A 431 -5.29 -6.86 4.64
N GLY A 432 -6.25 -6.24 3.95
CA GLY A 432 -6.43 -4.79 3.94
C GLY A 432 -5.68 -4.07 2.82
N ALA A 433 -5.44 -2.77 3.03
CA ALA A 433 -5.02 -1.84 1.98
C ALA A 433 -3.94 -0.84 2.47
N SER A 434 -3.78 0.25 1.71
CA SER A 434 -2.82 1.35 1.96
C SER A 434 -2.68 1.77 3.45
N PRO A 435 -1.44 2.13 3.88
CA PRO A 435 -0.26 2.45 3.07
C PRO A 435 0.68 1.25 2.77
N GLY A 436 0.18 0.01 2.79
CA GLY A 436 0.94 -1.23 2.79
C GLY A 436 2.18 -1.27 1.88
N ALA A 437 2.08 -0.87 0.61
CA ALA A 437 3.22 -0.97 -0.31
C ALA A 437 4.42 -0.10 0.12
N SER A 438 4.17 1.12 0.60
CA SER A 438 5.22 2.04 1.07
C SER A 438 5.87 1.58 2.38
N THR A 439 5.15 0.83 3.19
CA THR A 439 5.58 0.33 4.50
C THR A 439 5.85 -1.17 4.50
N ALA A 440 5.96 -1.78 3.32
CA ALA A 440 6.07 -3.22 3.15
C ALA A 440 7.25 -3.82 3.93
N VAL A 441 8.37 -3.11 3.98
CA VAL A 441 9.57 -3.60 4.68
C VAL A 441 9.33 -3.69 6.19
N SER A 442 8.78 -2.64 6.81
CA SER A 442 8.45 -2.66 8.24
C SER A 442 7.44 -3.75 8.58
N ILE A 443 6.41 -3.92 7.73
CA ILE A 443 5.39 -4.94 7.92
C ILE A 443 6.01 -6.34 7.84
N MET A 444 6.91 -6.59 6.88
CA MET A 444 7.54 -7.90 6.71
C MET A 444 8.57 -8.19 7.79
N VAL A 445 9.30 -7.20 8.28
CA VAL A 445 10.22 -7.35 9.43
C VAL A 445 9.43 -7.69 10.71
N ASP A 446 8.31 -7.01 10.96
CA ASP A 446 7.43 -7.32 12.09
C ASP A 446 6.84 -8.76 11.97
N LEU A 447 6.39 -9.15 10.76
CA LEU A 447 5.91 -10.50 10.49
C LEU A 447 6.99 -11.56 10.76
N ILE A 448 8.22 -11.32 10.34
CA ILE A 448 9.35 -12.20 10.64
C ILE A 448 9.55 -12.30 12.15
N GLY A 449 9.43 -11.19 12.89
CA GLY A 449 9.50 -11.18 14.35
C GLY A 449 8.42 -12.04 15.03
N ARG A 450 7.24 -12.13 14.44
CA ARG A 450 6.12 -12.94 14.93
C ARG A 450 6.26 -14.43 14.60
N CYS A 451 6.76 -14.75 13.39
CA CYS A 451 6.75 -16.11 12.85
C CYS A 451 8.10 -16.83 12.96
N PHE A 452 9.22 -16.11 13.04
CA PHE A 452 10.58 -16.64 13.15
C PHE A 452 11.25 -16.19 14.45
N LYS A 453 10.54 -16.38 15.58
CA LYS A 453 10.88 -15.83 16.90
C LYS A 453 12.27 -16.23 17.41
N GLU A 454 12.68 -17.47 17.14
CA GLU A 454 13.98 -17.98 17.56
C GLU A 454 15.10 -17.35 16.70
N GLN A 455 14.91 -17.35 15.39
CA GLN A 455 15.92 -16.93 14.43
C GLN A 455 16.17 -15.41 14.48
N ILE A 456 15.12 -14.58 14.59
CA ILE A 456 15.25 -13.11 14.56
C ILE A 456 16.06 -12.56 15.76
N ASN A 457 16.14 -13.31 16.84
CA ASN A 457 16.89 -12.95 18.03
C ASN A 457 18.33 -13.46 18.03
N THR A 458 18.76 -14.15 16.96
CA THR A 458 20.17 -14.56 16.82
C THR A 458 21.04 -13.37 16.45
N PRO A 459 22.31 -13.30 16.94
CA PRO A 459 23.24 -12.24 16.56
C PRO A 459 23.47 -12.15 15.06
N GLU A 460 23.44 -13.29 14.36
CA GLU A 460 23.61 -13.34 12.90
C GLU A 460 22.48 -12.62 12.17
N TRP A 461 21.21 -12.94 12.47
CA TRP A 461 20.07 -12.29 11.83
C TRP A 461 19.98 -10.82 12.20
N GLU A 462 20.29 -10.46 13.44
CA GLU A 462 20.32 -9.05 13.88
C GLU A 462 21.36 -8.25 13.10
N ALA A 463 22.56 -8.80 12.92
CA ALA A 463 23.62 -8.15 12.13
C ALA A 463 23.22 -7.96 10.67
N LYS A 464 22.60 -8.97 10.04
CA LYS A 464 22.10 -8.91 8.67
C LYS A 464 20.97 -7.88 8.53
N LEU A 465 20.04 -7.84 9.50
CA LEU A 465 18.95 -6.84 9.50
C LEU A 465 19.49 -5.41 9.65
N LYS A 466 20.48 -5.17 10.50
CA LYS A 466 21.16 -3.87 10.64
C LYS A 466 21.91 -3.47 9.37
N ASN A 467 22.47 -4.43 8.64
CA ASN A 467 23.11 -4.16 7.34
C ASN A 467 22.09 -3.75 6.27
N MET A 468 20.91 -4.39 6.23
CA MET A 468 19.84 -4.03 5.32
C MET A 468 19.10 -2.75 5.73
N ILE A 469 18.96 -2.52 7.03
CA ILE A 469 18.17 -1.45 7.64
C ILE A 469 18.99 -0.87 8.80
N PRO A 470 19.87 0.12 8.55
CA PRO A 470 20.73 0.72 9.57
C PRO A 470 20.00 1.19 10.84
N SER A 471 18.72 1.60 10.73
CA SER A 471 17.89 1.98 11.87
C SER A 471 17.17 0.80 12.55
N TYR A 472 17.48 -0.45 12.22
CA TYR A 472 16.83 -1.60 12.82
C TYR A 472 16.91 -1.57 14.36
N LYS A 473 15.77 -1.75 15.05
CA LYS A 473 15.59 -1.60 16.51
C LYS A 473 15.89 -0.19 17.05
N GLN A 474 15.88 0.83 16.20
CA GLN A 474 16.03 2.23 16.62
C GLN A 474 14.86 3.04 16.09
N THR A 475 14.37 3.97 16.90
CA THR A 475 13.38 4.96 16.46
C THR A 475 14.09 6.17 15.83
N LEU A 476 13.49 6.73 14.79
CA LEU A 476 14.02 7.92 14.08
C LEU A 476 13.32 9.21 14.52
N ASN A 477 12.18 9.09 15.18
CA ASN A 477 11.36 10.24 15.54
C ASN A 477 11.93 11.09 16.67
N ASP A 478 12.92 10.59 17.42
CA ASP A 478 13.62 11.26 18.53
C ASP A 478 15.14 11.34 18.32
N LYS A 479 15.65 10.93 17.12
CA LYS A 479 17.08 10.90 16.78
C LYS A 479 17.36 11.70 15.49
N PRO A 480 17.36 13.04 15.56
CA PRO A 480 17.49 13.88 14.36
C PRO A 480 18.82 13.66 13.61
N GLU A 481 19.93 13.44 14.30
CA GLU A 481 21.23 13.19 13.67
C GLU A 481 21.27 11.86 12.89
N LEU A 482 20.71 10.79 13.47
CA LEU A 482 20.59 9.50 12.80
C LEU A 482 19.65 9.60 11.58
N LEU A 483 18.53 10.28 11.73
CA LEU A 483 17.59 10.52 10.64
C LEU A 483 18.25 11.27 9.48
N GLU A 484 19.00 12.34 9.78
CA GLU A 484 19.70 13.14 8.77
C GLU A 484 20.75 12.29 8.03
N GLN A 485 21.54 11.50 8.75
CA GLN A 485 22.52 10.58 8.16
C GLN A 485 21.83 9.56 7.23
N ILE A 486 20.73 8.94 7.67
CA ILE A 486 19.99 7.96 6.88
C ILE A 486 19.37 8.63 5.64
N ARG A 487 18.75 9.79 5.78
CA ARG A 487 18.17 10.53 4.64
C ARG A 487 19.22 10.91 3.62
N LYS A 488 20.40 11.36 4.08
CA LYS A 488 21.53 11.67 3.21
C LYS A 488 21.98 10.46 2.41
N GLN A 489 22.27 9.38 3.08
CA GLN A 489 22.71 8.14 2.44
C GLN A 489 21.67 7.56 1.48
N THR A 490 20.40 7.47 1.91
CA THR A 490 19.34 6.92 1.05
C THR A 490 19.01 7.82 -0.13
N ALA A 491 19.08 9.14 0.01
CA ALA A 491 18.86 10.07 -1.11
C ALA A 491 19.98 9.94 -2.16
N GLU A 492 21.25 9.84 -1.72
CA GLU A 492 22.37 9.64 -2.62
C GLU A 492 22.24 8.34 -3.42
N VAL A 493 22.00 7.21 -2.74
CA VAL A 493 21.89 5.89 -3.38
C VAL A 493 20.69 5.80 -4.29
N LEU A 494 19.53 6.31 -3.85
CA LEU A 494 18.29 6.30 -4.62
C LEU A 494 18.18 7.44 -5.63
N LYS A 495 19.25 8.27 -5.77
CA LYS A 495 19.30 9.43 -6.68
C LYS A 495 18.10 10.37 -6.51
N LEU A 496 17.74 10.61 -5.26
CA LEU A 496 16.65 11.52 -4.90
C LEU A 496 17.21 12.93 -4.63
N ASN A 497 16.42 13.94 -5.00
CA ASN A 497 16.78 15.31 -4.73
C ASN A 497 16.84 15.55 -3.21
N ARG A 498 17.86 16.29 -2.79
CA ARG A 498 17.91 17.00 -1.51
C ARG A 498 17.98 18.49 -1.85
N ASN A 499 17.13 19.27 -1.21
CA ASN A 499 17.23 20.72 -1.31
C ASN A 499 18.43 21.22 -0.52
#